data_d33c600c9ee32a0f4513cbb87eda145c
#
_entry.id   d33c600c9ee32a0f4513cbb87eda145c
#
_cell.length_a   1.000
_cell.length_b   1.000
_cell.length_c   1.000
_cell.angle_alpha   90.00
_cell.angle_beta   90.00
_cell.angle_gamma   90.00
#
_symmetry.space_group_name_H-M   'P 1'
#
loop_
_entity.id
_entity.type
_entity.pdbx_description
1 polymer ?
#
loop_
_entity_poly.entity_id
_entity_poly.type
_entity_poly.pdbx_seq_one_letter_code
_entity_poly.pdbx_strand_id
1 'polypeptide(L)'
;MAHNAECPDCGNMRALFNQCPHCGSVNLPILSSDTIELNIKQDGPYVEEALDRLTDILRKSLEVGIKAIILIHGYGSSGEGGRIKWAIHEALESNRYSDRVDEYHFGEDVAYGSEAYHALLRRRPGLKRYLKRFKEGNAGMTVLLLGSQARSA
;
A
#
# COMPACT_ATOMS: atom_id res chain seq x y z
N MET A 1 1.68 -11.66 -4.66
CA MET A 1 1.56 -11.14 -3.33
C MET A 1 0.21 -11.51 -2.75
N ALA A 2 0.25 -12.29 -1.75
CA ALA A 2 -0.98 -12.83 -1.22
C ALA A 2 -1.40 -12.06 0.01
N HIS A 3 -2.42 -11.26 -0.14
CA HIS A 3 -3.22 -10.89 1.01
C HIS A 3 -4.38 -11.84 1.03
N ASN A 4 -4.41 -12.66 2.05
CA ASN A 4 -5.49 -13.60 2.18
C ASN A 4 -6.75 -12.88 2.61
N ALA A 5 -7.75 -12.95 1.75
CA ALA A 5 -9.08 -12.46 2.02
C ALA A 5 -10.05 -13.61 1.82
N GLU A 6 -11.19 -13.57 2.47
CA GLU A 6 -12.19 -14.61 2.34
C GLU A 6 -13.07 -14.35 1.14
N CYS A 7 -13.26 -15.38 0.31
CA CYS A 7 -14.18 -15.30 -0.82
C CYS A 7 -15.63 -15.29 -0.31
N PRO A 8 -16.46 -14.31 -0.70
CA PRO A 8 -17.84 -14.25 -0.23
C PRO A 8 -18.71 -15.36 -0.82
N ASP A 9 -18.29 -15.99 -1.91
CA ASP A 9 -19.10 -17.00 -2.59
C ASP A 9 -18.77 -18.43 -2.17
N CYS A 10 -17.49 -18.74 -1.89
CA CYS A 10 -17.11 -20.10 -1.51
C CYS A 10 -16.45 -20.22 -0.13
N GLY A 11 -16.12 -19.11 0.51
CA GLY A 11 -15.50 -19.11 1.83
C GLY A 11 -14.03 -19.46 1.88
N ASN A 12 -13.40 -19.80 0.76
CA ASN A 12 -11.97 -20.11 0.72
C ASN A 12 -11.14 -18.81 0.72
N MET A 13 -9.91 -18.92 1.20
CA MET A 13 -8.97 -17.81 1.16
C MET A 13 -8.48 -17.56 -0.25
N ARG A 14 -8.29 -16.31 -0.61
CA ARG A 14 -7.87 -15.92 -1.95
C ARG A 14 -7.05 -14.63 -1.88
N ALA A 15 -6.33 -14.33 -2.96
CA ALA A 15 -5.66 -13.05 -3.11
C ALA A 15 -6.68 -11.92 -3.22
N LEU A 16 -6.37 -10.78 -2.63
CA LEU A 16 -7.32 -9.67 -2.46
C LEU A 16 -7.91 -9.17 -3.78
N PHE A 17 -7.09 -9.00 -4.80
CA PHE A 17 -7.51 -8.36 -6.04
C PHE A 17 -7.67 -9.31 -7.22
N ASN A 18 -7.49 -10.61 -6.98
CA ASN A 18 -7.56 -11.60 -8.06
C ASN A 18 -8.87 -12.39 -7.98
N GLN A 19 -9.25 -12.95 -9.11
CA GLN A 19 -10.34 -13.89 -9.16
C GLN A 19 -10.06 -15.06 -8.22
N CYS A 20 -11.10 -15.58 -7.56
CA CYS A 20 -10.96 -16.72 -6.68
C CYS A 20 -10.50 -17.96 -7.47
N PRO A 21 -9.37 -18.58 -7.11
CA PRO A 21 -8.90 -19.79 -7.80
C PRO A 21 -9.75 -21.03 -7.51
N HIS A 22 -10.61 -20.98 -6.49
CA HIS A 22 -11.44 -22.11 -6.08
C HIS A 22 -12.80 -22.13 -6.77
N CYS A 23 -13.46 -20.97 -6.87
CA CYS A 23 -14.81 -20.90 -7.43
C CYS A 23 -14.95 -19.94 -8.59
N GLY A 24 -13.91 -19.23 -8.95
CA GLY A 24 -13.92 -18.27 -10.05
C GLY A 24 -14.61 -16.95 -9.75
N SER A 25 -15.03 -16.72 -8.50
CA SER A 25 -15.72 -15.49 -8.14
C SER A 25 -14.86 -14.26 -8.38
N VAL A 26 -15.49 -13.22 -8.91
CA VAL A 26 -14.89 -11.87 -9.06
C VAL A 26 -15.49 -10.89 -8.07
N ASN A 27 -16.38 -11.32 -7.20
CA ASN A 27 -16.98 -10.47 -6.20
C ASN A 27 -15.94 -10.00 -5.18
N LEU A 28 -16.15 -8.82 -4.60
CA LEU A 28 -15.23 -8.23 -3.63
C LEU A 28 -15.08 -9.13 -2.41
N PRO A 29 -13.84 -9.38 -1.95
CA PRO A 29 -13.61 -10.28 -0.83
C PRO A 29 -13.96 -9.65 0.52
N ILE A 30 -14.10 -10.53 1.52
CA ILE A 30 -14.29 -10.12 2.92
C ILE A 30 -12.90 -9.89 3.52
N LEU A 31 -12.67 -8.68 4.02
CA LEU A 31 -11.36 -8.30 4.57
C LEU A 31 -11.25 -8.66 6.03
N SER A 32 -10.08 -9.16 6.44
CA SER A 32 -9.74 -9.38 7.84
C SER A 32 -9.09 -8.13 8.48
N SER A 33 -8.64 -7.19 7.65
CA SER A 33 -7.96 -5.97 8.10
C SER A 33 -8.15 -4.87 7.06
N ASP A 34 -8.13 -3.62 7.51
CA ASP A 34 -8.18 -2.46 6.61
C ASP A 34 -6.79 -2.00 6.15
N THR A 35 -5.74 -2.72 6.52
CA THR A 35 -4.35 -2.42 6.14
C THR A 35 -3.76 -3.59 5.37
N ILE A 36 -3.10 -3.30 4.25
CA ILE A 36 -2.43 -4.32 3.44
C ILE A 36 -0.98 -3.95 3.19
N GLU A 37 -0.15 -4.96 2.97
CA GLU A 37 1.20 -4.79 2.44
C GLU A 37 1.18 -5.11 0.97
N LEU A 38 1.89 -4.31 0.16
CA LEU A 38 1.91 -4.49 -1.27
C LEU A 38 3.32 -4.35 -1.81
N ASN A 39 3.81 -5.39 -2.48
CA ASN A 39 5.10 -5.34 -3.16
C ASN A 39 4.88 -4.92 -4.61
N ILE A 40 5.12 -3.64 -4.91
CA ILE A 40 4.92 -3.08 -6.25
C ILE A 40 6.04 -3.45 -7.21
N LYS A 41 7.19 -3.89 -6.70
CA LYS A 41 8.35 -4.28 -7.52
C LYS A 41 8.34 -5.75 -7.94
N GLN A 42 7.36 -6.53 -7.49
CA GLN A 42 7.26 -7.94 -7.82
C GLN A 42 7.21 -8.13 -9.33
N ASP A 43 7.94 -9.13 -9.84
CA ASP A 43 8.08 -9.45 -11.27
C ASP A 43 8.85 -8.40 -12.08
N GLY A 44 9.64 -7.54 -11.41
CA GLY A 44 10.54 -6.60 -12.05
C GLY A 44 9.90 -5.64 -13.04
N PRO A 45 8.80 -4.93 -12.68
CA PRO A 45 8.12 -4.06 -13.63
C PRO A 45 8.96 -2.84 -14.00
N TYR A 46 8.71 -2.29 -15.19
CA TYR A 46 9.21 -0.98 -15.55
C TYR A 46 8.48 0.10 -14.73
N VAL A 47 9.06 1.30 -14.67
CA VAL A 47 8.50 2.40 -13.88
C VAL A 47 7.02 2.67 -14.23
N GLU A 48 6.70 2.80 -15.52
CA GLU A 48 5.33 3.08 -15.93
C GLU A 48 4.36 1.96 -15.55
N GLU A 49 4.80 0.70 -15.66
CA GLU A 49 3.99 -0.44 -15.23
C GLU A 49 3.73 -0.40 -13.73
N ALA A 50 4.76 -0.03 -12.95
CA ALA A 50 4.62 0.07 -11.50
C ALA A 50 3.63 1.17 -11.11
N LEU A 51 3.69 2.33 -11.75
CA LEU A 51 2.78 3.43 -11.49
C LEU A 51 1.34 3.10 -11.90
N ASP A 52 1.16 2.43 -13.05
CA ASP A 52 -0.16 1.99 -13.49
C ASP A 52 -0.74 0.95 -12.55
N ARG A 53 0.10 0.02 -12.09
CA ARG A 53 -0.29 -0.98 -11.10
C ARG A 53 -0.73 -0.33 -9.79
N LEU A 54 0.02 0.68 -9.33
CA LEU A 54 -0.32 1.42 -8.12
C LEU A 54 -1.65 2.14 -8.28
N THR A 55 -1.90 2.79 -9.41
CA THR A 55 -3.16 3.48 -9.68
C THR A 55 -4.34 2.52 -9.58
N ASP A 56 -4.23 1.35 -10.21
CA ASP A 56 -5.28 0.34 -10.20
C ASP A 56 -5.54 -0.20 -8.79
N ILE A 57 -4.46 -0.45 -8.04
CA ILE A 57 -4.57 -0.97 -6.67
C ILE A 57 -5.20 0.06 -5.74
N LEU A 58 -4.86 1.34 -5.86
CA LEU A 58 -5.47 2.40 -5.05
C LEU A 58 -6.97 2.48 -5.28
N ARG A 59 -7.39 2.40 -6.54
CA ARG A 59 -8.80 2.42 -6.89
C ARG A 59 -9.54 1.23 -6.28
N LYS A 60 -9.01 0.02 -6.47
CA LYS A 60 -9.61 -1.21 -5.94
C LYS A 60 -9.62 -1.24 -4.42
N SER A 61 -8.54 -0.74 -3.80
CA SER A 61 -8.42 -0.70 -2.35
C SER A 61 -9.49 0.17 -1.71
N LEU A 62 -9.77 1.33 -2.31
CA LEU A 62 -10.83 2.20 -1.81
C LEU A 62 -12.21 1.55 -1.94
N GLU A 63 -12.44 0.81 -3.01
CA GLU A 63 -13.71 0.10 -3.21
C GLU A 63 -13.97 -0.95 -2.14
N VAL A 64 -12.94 -1.66 -1.69
CA VAL A 64 -13.10 -2.71 -0.68
C VAL A 64 -12.92 -2.22 0.76
N GLY A 65 -12.67 -0.93 0.97
CA GLY A 65 -12.57 -0.37 2.31
C GLY A 65 -11.19 -0.42 2.94
N ILE A 66 -10.13 -0.58 2.17
CA ILE A 66 -8.76 -0.48 2.66
C ILE A 66 -8.48 0.96 3.08
N LYS A 67 -7.89 1.13 4.26
CA LYS A 67 -7.56 2.45 4.83
C LYS A 67 -6.07 2.77 4.76
N ALA A 68 -5.21 1.76 4.72
CA ALA A 68 -3.77 1.96 4.70
C ALA A 68 -3.07 0.91 3.85
N ILE A 69 -2.01 1.31 3.17
CA ILE A 69 -1.15 0.41 2.38
C ILE A 69 0.29 0.62 2.83
N ILE A 70 0.97 -0.48 3.18
CA ILE A 70 2.42 -0.48 3.35
C ILE A 70 3.01 -0.87 2.00
N LEU A 71 3.48 0.12 1.26
CA LEU A 71 3.97 -0.08 -0.10
C LEU A 71 5.45 -0.45 -0.07
N ILE A 72 5.80 -1.60 -0.63
CA ILE A 72 7.17 -2.07 -0.73
C ILE A 72 7.64 -1.86 -2.16
N HIS A 73 8.59 -0.94 -2.36
CA HIS A 73 9.11 -0.60 -3.68
C HIS A 73 10.61 -0.84 -3.83
N GLY A 74 11.28 -1.19 -2.73
CA GLY A 74 12.74 -1.30 -2.73
C GLY A 74 13.43 0.06 -2.70
N TYR A 75 14.75 0.03 -2.62
CA TYR A 75 15.55 1.26 -2.52
C TYR A 75 16.74 1.29 -3.49
N GLY A 76 16.77 0.35 -4.45
CA GLY A 76 17.70 0.44 -5.56
C GLY A 76 19.00 -0.35 -5.44
N SER A 77 19.09 -1.29 -4.50
CA SER A 77 20.27 -2.17 -4.41
C SER A 77 20.50 -2.98 -5.69
N SER A 78 19.47 -3.18 -6.50
CA SER A 78 19.54 -3.88 -7.78
C SER A 78 19.36 -2.93 -8.98
N GLY A 79 19.40 -1.62 -8.77
CA GLY A 79 19.28 -0.62 -9.83
C GLY A 79 17.83 -0.25 -10.18
N GLU A 80 17.00 -1.23 -10.54
CA GLU A 80 15.61 -0.97 -10.97
C GLU A 80 14.73 -0.47 -9.82
N GLY A 81 14.93 -1.00 -8.62
CA GLY A 81 14.15 -0.59 -7.45
C GLY A 81 14.27 0.89 -7.12
N GLY A 82 15.42 1.48 -7.38
CA GLY A 82 15.64 2.90 -7.14
C GLY A 82 14.79 3.79 -8.04
N ARG A 83 14.61 3.40 -9.30
CA ARG A 83 13.78 4.15 -10.25
C ARG A 83 12.32 4.13 -9.83
N ILE A 84 11.83 2.98 -9.40
CA ILE A 84 10.44 2.84 -8.95
C ILE A 84 10.21 3.67 -7.70
N LYS A 85 11.12 3.60 -6.73
CA LYS A 85 11.06 4.41 -5.51
C LYS A 85 10.93 5.90 -5.83
N TRP A 86 11.84 6.42 -6.65
CA TRP A 86 11.86 7.86 -6.95
C TRP A 86 10.66 8.28 -7.78
N ALA A 87 10.17 7.43 -8.68
CA ALA A 87 8.96 7.72 -9.46
C ALA A 87 7.73 7.80 -8.56
N ILE A 88 7.64 6.91 -7.56
CA ILE A 88 6.54 6.93 -6.59
C ILE A 88 6.61 8.18 -5.73
N HIS A 89 7.81 8.53 -5.21
CA HIS A 89 8.00 9.74 -4.41
C HIS A 89 7.59 10.98 -5.21
N GLU A 90 8.04 11.09 -6.45
CA GLU A 90 7.68 12.21 -7.31
C GLU A 90 6.18 12.29 -7.56
N ALA A 91 5.55 11.16 -7.83
CA ALA A 91 4.11 11.10 -8.07
C ALA A 91 3.31 11.55 -6.83
N LEU A 92 3.74 11.13 -5.63
CA LEU A 92 3.08 11.54 -4.39
C LEU A 92 3.29 13.03 -4.13
N GLU A 93 4.50 13.53 -4.29
CA GLU A 93 4.82 14.93 -4.04
C GLU A 93 4.17 15.88 -5.05
N SER A 94 3.93 15.41 -6.27
CA SER A 94 3.24 16.19 -7.30
C SER A 94 1.72 16.10 -7.24
N ASN A 95 1.19 15.47 -6.20
CA ASN A 95 -0.26 15.30 -5.98
C ASN A 95 -0.98 14.45 -7.03
N ARG A 96 -0.25 13.59 -7.72
CA ARG A 96 -0.84 12.69 -8.74
C ARG A 96 -1.93 11.79 -8.15
N TYR A 97 -1.78 11.39 -6.88
CA TYR A 97 -2.72 10.50 -6.20
C TYR A 97 -3.54 11.19 -5.11
N SER A 98 -3.60 12.52 -5.11
CA SER A 98 -4.28 13.27 -4.04
C SER A 98 -5.78 13.00 -3.94
N ASP A 99 -6.38 12.46 -4.97
CA ASP A 99 -7.80 12.04 -4.95
C ASP A 99 -8.01 10.69 -4.26
N ARG A 100 -6.93 9.94 -3.98
CA ARG A 100 -7.00 8.61 -3.39
C ARG A 100 -6.11 8.44 -2.17
N VAL A 101 -5.01 9.19 -2.07
CA VAL A 101 -4.07 9.14 -0.95
C VAL A 101 -4.22 10.43 -0.15
N ASP A 102 -4.72 10.30 1.06
CA ASP A 102 -4.93 11.43 1.96
C ASP A 102 -3.62 11.88 2.61
N GLU A 103 -2.76 10.93 2.96
CA GLU A 103 -1.50 11.19 3.64
C GLU A 103 -0.49 10.10 3.28
N TYR A 104 0.77 10.46 3.17
CA TYR A 104 1.84 9.50 2.91
C TYR A 104 3.05 9.81 3.76
N HIS A 105 3.82 8.76 4.10
CA HIS A 105 5.06 8.88 4.86
C HIS A 105 6.09 7.96 4.25
N PHE A 106 7.23 8.51 3.89
CA PHE A 106 8.34 7.70 3.37
C PHE A 106 8.94 6.90 4.52
N GLY A 107 9.24 5.61 4.26
CA GLY A 107 9.69 4.69 5.30
C GLY A 107 10.96 5.14 6.01
N GLU A 108 11.85 5.84 5.31
CA GLU A 108 13.06 6.40 5.89
C GLU A 108 12.79 7.46 6.96
N ASP A 109 11.61 8.08 6.93
CA ASP A 109 11.20 9.11 7.90
C ASP A 109 10.40 8.54 9.07
N VAL A 110 10.08 7.26 9.06
CA VAL A 110 9.20 6.61 10.05
C VAL A 110 9.99 5.66 10.94
N ALA A 111 11.12 6.11 11.45
CA ALA A 111 11.90 5.31 12.40
C ALA A 111 11.15 5.18 13.73
N TYR A 112 11.35 4.05 14.41
CA TYR A 112 10.73 3.80 15.71
C TYR A 112 11.01 4.97 16.68
N GLY A 113 9.96 5.47 17.30
CA GLY A 113 10.06 6.56 18.24
C GLY A 113 10.15 7.96 17.62
N SER A 114 10.21 8.06 16.28
CA SER A 114 10.22 9.36 15.62
C SER A 114 8.85 10.05 15.73
N GLU A 115 8.83 11.35 15.45
CA GLU A 115 7.57 12.09 15.45
C GLU A 115 6.58 11.54 14.43
N ALA A 116 7.05 11.19 13.24
CA ALA A 116 6.20 10.59 12.20
C ALA A 116 5.65 9.23 12.65
N TYR A 117 6.46 8.41 13.30
CA TYR A 117 6.02 7.15 13.87
C TYR A 117 4.87 7.34 14.86
N HIS A 118 5.03 8.26 15.80
CA HIS A 118 3.98 8.53 16.79
C HIS A 118 2.72 9.13 16.16
N ALA A 119 2.89 10.02 15.20
CA ALA A 119 1.76 10.61 14.48
C ALA A 119 0.94 9.56 13.74
N LEU A 120 1.62 8.63 13.08
CA LEU A 120 0.95 7.52 12.38
C LEU A 120 0.18 6.63 13.35
N LEU A 121 0.79 6.28 14.49
CA LEU A 121 0.13 5.42 15.48
C LEU A 121 -1.08 6.09 16.13
N ARG A 122 -1.03 7.41 16.34
CA ARG A 122 -2.19 8.13 16.85
C ARG A 122 -3.35 8.09 15.86
N ARG A 123 -3.05 8.24 14.58
CA ARG A 123 -4.06 8.22 13.53
C ARG A 123 -4.58 6.82 13.23
N ARG A 124 -3.68 5.83 13.22
CA ARG A 124 -3.98 4.44 12.88
C ARG A 124 -3.27 3.49 13.83
N PRO A 125 -3.83 3.22 15.02
CA PRO A 125 -3.18 2.32 15.98
C PRO A 125 -2.91 0.91 15.43
N GLY A 126 -3.73 0.45 14.49
CA GLY A 126 -3.57 -0.85 13.85
C GLY A 126 -2.29 -1.00 13.03
N LEU A 127 -1.59 0.11 12.75
CA LEU A 127 -0.32 0.06 12.02
C LEU A 127 0.85 -0.43 12.87
N LYS A 128 0.70 -0.51 14.18
CA LYS A 128 1.81 -0.87 15.07
C LYS A 128 2.53 -2.13 14.65
N ARG A 129 1.81 -3.17 14.27
CA ARG A 129 2.39 -4.45 13.85
C ARG A 129 3.21 -4.35 12.56
N TYR A 130 2.87 -3.41 11.69
CA TYR A 130 3.58 -3.19 10.43
C TYR A 130 4.79 -2.29 10.62
N LEU A 131 4.71 -1.33 11.53
CA LEU A 131 5.77 -0.35 11.76
C LEU A 131 6.99 -0.94 12.48
N LYS A 132 6.93 -2.18 12.94
CA LYS A 132 8.09 -2.89 13.48
C LYS A 132 9.25 -2.98 12.49
N ARG A 133 8.95 -2.98 11.19
CA ARG A 133 9.96 -3.03 10.14
C ARG A 133 10.69 -1.72 9.94
N PHE A 134 10.25 -0.67 10.61
CA PHE A 134 10.77 0.68 10.45
C PHE A 134 11.68 1.13 11.59
N LYS A 135 12.31 0.19 12.30
CA LYS A 135 13.13 0.49 13.49
C LYS A 135 14.12 1.63 13.30
N GLU A 136 14.87 1.59 12.20
CA GLU A 136 15.85 2.62 11.85
C GLU A 136 15.40 3.41 10.63
N GLY A 137 14.14 3.30 10.28
CA GLY A 137 13.61 3.73 9.01
C GLY A 137 13.78 2.65 7.96
N ASN A 138 12.97 2.68 6.91
CA ASN A 138 13.08 1.70 5.84
C ASN A 138 12.85 2.40 4.49
N ALA A 139 13.95 2.72 3.82
CA ALA A 139 13.93 3.43 2.54
C ALA A 139 13.29 2.64 1.41
N GLY A 140 13.06 1.33 1.60
CA GLY A 140 12.39 0.48 0.61
C GLY A 140 10.87 0.43 0.75
N MET A 141 10.29 1.20 1.66
CA MET A 141 8.87 1.17 1.97
C MET A 141 8.30 2.59 2.08
N THR A 142 6.99 2.70 1.84
CA THR A 142 6.24 3.95 2.02
C THR A 142 4.88 3.60 2.61
N VAL A 143 4.42 4.38 3.58
CA VAL A 143 3.09 4.22 4.18
C VAL A 143 2.12 5.15 3.47
N LEU A 144 1.03 4.60 2.94
CA LEU A 144 -0.05 5.35 2.31
C LEU A 144 -1.31 5.24 3.16
N LEU A 145 -1.87 6.37 3.57
CA LEU A 145 -3.18 6.43 4.19
C LEU A 145 -4.18 6.86 3.13
N LEU A 146 -5.18 6.01 2.89
CA LEU A 146 -6.11 6.20 1.78
C LEU A 146 -7.27 7.12 2.16
N GLY A 147 -7.73 7.88 1.20
CA GLY A 147 -8.81 8.83 1.35
C GLY A 147 -8.74 9.84 0.23
N SER A 148 -9.62 10.83 0.25
CA SER A 148 -9.61 11.89 -0.73
C SER A 148 -9.36 13.22 -0.05
N GLN A 149 -8.26 13.89 -0.40
CA GLN A 149 -7.96 15.22 0.11
C GLN A 149 -9.04 16.24 -0.28
N ALA A 150 -9.68 16.02 -1.42
CA ALA A 150 -10.77 16.89 -1.88
C ALA A 150 -12.00 16.83 -0.98
N ARG A 151 -12.14 15.78 -0.19
CA ARG A 151 -13.28 15.61 0.73
C ARG A 151 -13.03 16.19 2.11
N SER A 152 -11.79 16.54 2.40
CA SER A 152 -11.42 17.05 3.73
C SER A 152 -11.69 18.54 3.91
N ALA A 153 -12.23 19.17 2.91
CA ALA A 153 -12.59 20.58 2.98
C ALA A 153 -13.86 20.79 3.81
#